data_ce77aa3861357cda4a21f965c946a278
#
_entry.id   ce77aa3861357cda4a21f965c946a278
#
_cell.length_a   1.000
_cell.length_b   1.000
_cell.length_c   1.000
_cell.angle_alpha   90.00
_cell.angle_beta   90.00
_cell.angle_gamma   90.00
#
_symmetry.space_group_name_H-M   'P 1'
#
loop_
_entity.id
_entity.type
_entity.pdbx_description
1 polymer ?
#
loop_
_entity_poly.entity_id
_entity_poly.type
_entity_poly.pdbx_seq_one_letter_code
_entity_poly.pdbx_strand_id
1 'polypeptide(L)'
;MSQEKMWGSEPYWGLGYDWDPDWALTDRHKELRATLIALCQQEMRDNAKRSDDELKFPRQNLELLGEHGFLALTVPEEYGGLGENHVAFSMVCETIARYGCASTAMCYVMHMGAVNAIMLRPTPELIDKYIRPLSSGKIGTLSYSDPETGSHFWYPISSGAERVNGGFKVRKKASWTTSAGFADFYVVQTTSP
;
A
#
# COMPACT_ATOMS: atom_id res chain seq x y z
N MET A 1 -2.40 20.66 -31.82
CA MET A 1 -2.39 20.10 -30.45
C MET A 1 -1.42 18.92 -30.47
N SER A 2 -0.24 19.08 -29.92
CA SER A 2 0.68 17.97 -29.75
C SER A 2 0.00 16.95 -28.83
N GLN A 3 -0.22 15.71 -29.31
CA GLN A 3 -0.55 14.62 -28.41
C GLN A 3 0.52 14.61 -27.33
N GLU A 4 0.14 14.83 -26.08
CA GLU A 4 1.03 14.59 -24.94
C GLU A 4 1.48 13.14 -25.05
N LYS A 5 2.77 12.95 -25.30
CA LYS A 5 3.36 11.61 -25.37
C LYS A 5 3.18 10.96 -24.02
N MET A 6 2.37 9.92 -23.98
CA MET A 6 2.20 9.14 -22.76
C MET A 6 3.48 8.38 -22.45
N TRP A 7 3.80 8.30 -21.18
CA TRP A 7 4.87 7.47 -20.67
C TRP A 7 4.70 6.03 -21.21
N GLY A 8 5.72 5.49 -21.87
CA GLY A 8 5.67 4.18 -22.52
C GLY A 8 5.13 4.16 -23.95
N SER A 9 4.70 5.30 -24.52
CA SER A 9 4.24 5.38 -25.92
C SER A 9 5.37 5.55 -26.95
N GLU A 10 6.61 5.64 -26.49
CA GLU A 10 7.83 5.70 -27.33
C GLU A 10 8.87 4.67 -26.85
N PRO A 11 9.87 4.38 -27.69
CA PRO A 11 10.98 3.52 -27.28
C PRO A 11 11.56 3.98 -25.95
N TYR A 12 11.44 3.17 -24.94
CA TYR A 12 11.88 3.51 -23.59
C TYR A 12 13.40 3.39 -23.52
N TRP A 13 14.07 4.41 -22.98
CA TRP A 13 15.53 4.46 -22.89
C TRP A 13 16.29 4.33 -24.21
N GLY A 14 15.67 4.65 -25.32
CA GLY A 14 16.32 4.56 -26.64
C GLY A 14 16.56 3.13 -27.11
N LEU A 15 15.87 2.15 -26.54
CA LEU A 15 16.03 0.74 -26.88
C LEU A 15 15.37 0.33 -28.20
N GLY A 16 14.61 1.23 -28.83
CA GLY A 16 14.09 1.00 -30.18
C GLY A 16 12.90 0.04 -30.28
N TYR A 17 12.22 -0.29 -29.18
CA TYR A 17 10.98 -1.06 -29.22
C TYR A 17 9.77 -0.20 -28.88
N ASP A 18 8.66 -0.53 -29.51
CA ASP A 18 7.36 -0.11 -29.03
C ASP A 18 7.06 -0.88 -27.75
N TRP A 19 6.86 -0.19 -26.65
CA TRP A 19 6.46 -0.80 -25.40
C TRP A 19 4.99 -0.54 -25.11
N ASP A 20 4.21 -1.62 -25.02
CA ASP A 20 2.85 -1.57 -24.52
C ASP A 20 2.88 -1.58 -22.99
N PRO A 21 2.55 -0.46 -22.30
CA PRO A 21 2.52 -0.43 -20.85
C PRO A 21 1.45 -1.36 -20.26
N ASP A 22 0.50 -1.81 -21.08
CA ASP A 22 -0.62 -2.65 -20.67
C ASP A 22 -0.39 -4.14 -20.96
N TRP A 23 0.79 -4.52 -21.45
CA TRP A 23 1.09 -5.90 -21.88
C TRP A 23 0.80 -6.96 -20.81
N ALA A 24 0.90 -6.63 -19.52
CA ALA A 24 0.68 -7.53 -18.41
C ALA A 24 -0.74 -7.38 -17.79
N LEU A 25 -1.55 -6.44 -18.28
CA LEU A 25 -2.85 -6.15 -17.70
C LEU A 25 -3.96 -6.96 -18.36
N THR A 26 -4.79 -7.60 -17.54
CA THR A 26 -6.06 -8.20 -17.99
C THR A 26 -7.10 -7.11 -18.23
N ASP A 27 -8.21 -7.46 -18.88
CA ASP A 27 -9.31 -6.51 -19.08
C ASP A 27 -9.88 -6.03 -17.74
N ARG A 28 -9.99 -6.91 -16.74
CA ARG A 28 -10.37 -6.54 -15.37
C ARG A 28 -9.39 -5.52 -14.74
N HIS A 29 -8.09 -5.71 -14.91
CA HIS A 29 -7.10 -4.73 -14.44
C HIS A 29 -7.28 -3.36 -15.13
N LYS A 30 -7.58 -3.35 -16.43
CA LYS A 30 -7.84 -2.11 -17.19
C LYS A 30 -9.10 -1.41 -16.70
N GLU A 31 -10.16 -2.14 -16.37
CA GLU A 31 -11.39 -1.60 -15.79
C GLU A 31 -11.13 -1.00 -14.40
N LEU A 32 -10.43 -1.73 -13.52
CA LEU A 32 -10.03 -1.23 -12.21
C LEU A 32 -9.17 0.02 -12.33
N ARG A 33 -8.22 0.04 -13.28
CA ARG A 33 -7.38 1.22 -13.52
C ARG A 33 -8.21 2.41 -14.00
N ALA A 34 -9.15 2.22 -14.89
CA ALA A 34 -10.01 3.30 -15.37
C ALA A 34 -10.83 3.91 -14.23
N THR A 35 -11.41 3.09 -13.38
CA THR A 35 -12.12 3.52 -12.16
C THR A 35 -11.18 4.32 -11.24
N LEU A 36 -9.99 3.79 -10.98
CA LEU A 36 -9.03 4.44 -10.10
C LEU A 36 -8.52 5.77 -10.68
N ILE A 37 -8.28 5.87 -12.00
CA ILE A 37 -7.92 7.14 -12.64
C ILE A 37 -9.00 8.19 -12.41
N ALA A 38 -10.27 7.83 -12.56
CA ALA A 38 -11.38 8.76 -12.31
C ALA A 38 -11.38 9.26 -10.86
N LEU A 39 -11.23 8.37 -9.88
CA LEU A 39 -11.12 8.74 -8.46
C LEU A 39 -9.92 9.65 -8.19
N CYS A 40 -8.77 9.32 -8.77
CA CYS A 40 -7.56 10.12 -8.63
C CYS A 40 -7.76 11.55 -9.15
N GLN A 41 -8.34 11.69 -10.34
CA GLN A 41 -8.51 12.99 -11.00
C GLN A 41 -9.61 13.85 -10.38
N GLN A 42 -10.67 13.23 -9.85
CA GLN A 42 -11.81 13.95 -9.27
C GLN A 42 -11.56 14.39 -7.83
N GLU A 43 -10.89 13.56 -7.02
CA GLU A 43 -10.82 13.78 -5.58
C GLU A 43 -9.41 13.83 -5.02
N MET A 44 -8.53 12.88 -5.43
CA MET A 44 -7.20 12.77 -4.80
C MET A 44 -6.24 13.87 -5.24
N ARG A 45 -6.34 14.33 -6.49
CA ARG A 45 -5.42 15.33 -7.05
C ARG A 45 -5.48 16.66 -6.33
N ASP A 46 -6.68 17.11 -5.97
CA ASP A 46 -6.84 18.36 -5.22
C ASP A 46 -6.27 18.24 -3.79
N ASN A 47 -6.36 17.06 -3.19
CA ASN A 47 -5.79 16.77 -1.89
C ASN A 47 -4.25 16.65 -1.93
N ALA A 48 -3.63 16.33 -3.07
CA ALA A 48 -2.19 16.16 -3.19
C ALA A 48 -1.44 17.45 -2.82
N LYS A 49 -1.81 18.56 -3.45
CA LYS A 49 -1.20 19.86 -3.18
C LYS A 49 -1.41 20.28 -1.71
N ARG A 50 -2.62 20.13 -1.19
CA ARG A 50 -2.92 20.46 0.20
C ARG A 50 -2.14 19.60 1.19
N SER A 51 -2.01 18.30 0.92
CA SER A 51 -1.23 17.40 1.79
C SER A 51 0.25 17.77 1.82
N ASP A 52 0.81 18.21 0.70
CA ASP A 52 2.20 18.65 0.61
C ASP A 52 2.41 20.01 1.29
N ASP A 53 1.62 21.04 0.94
CA ASP A 53 1.72 22.39 1.48
C ASP A 53 1.51 22.44 3.01
N GLU A 54 0.56 21.63 3.51
CA GLU A 54 0.17 21.63 4.93
C GLU A 54 0.86 20.51 5.74
N LEU A 55 1.71 19.69 5.10
CA LEU A 55 2.38 18.53 5.68
C LEU A 55 1.39 17.56 6.38
N LYS A 56 0.22 17.37 5.78
CA LYS A 56 -0.86 16.56 6.34
C LYS A 56 -0.91 15.15 5.78
N PHE A 57 -1.20 14.20 6.66
CA PHE A 57 -1.45 12.81 6.28
C PHE A 57 -2.68 12.70 5.36
N PRO A 58 -2.59 11.98 4.21
CA PRO A 58 -3.65 11.92 3.21
C PRO A 58 -4.75 10.91 3.57
N ARG A 59 -5.33 11.00 4.78
CA ARG A 59 -6.31 10.04 5.30
C ARG A 59 -7.53 9.92 4.39
N GLN A 60 -8.08 11.02 3.93
CA GLN A 60 -9.25 11.04 3.06
C GLN A 60 -9.05 10.24 1.77
N ASN A 61 -7.86 10.30 1.18
CA ASN A 61 -7.55 9.55 -0.03
C ASN A 61 -7.50 8.04 0.24
N LEU A 62 -6.99 7.64 1.42
CA LEU A 62 -6.94 6.22 1.81
C LEU A 62 -8.34 5.70 2.16
N GLU A 63 -9.16 6.48 2.81
CA GLU A 63 -10.57 6.15 3.10
C GLU A 63 -11.35 5.95 1.79
N LEU A 64 -11.19 6.85 0.82
CA LEU A 64 -11.77 6.72 -0.52
C LEU A 64 -11.32 5.43 -1.21
N LEU A 65 -10.04 5.08 -1.12
CA LEU A 65 -9.54 3.78 -1.63
C LEU A 65 -10.22 2.59 -0.93
N GLY A 66 -10.49 2.71 0.37
CA GLY A 66 -11.20 1.68 1.16
C GLY A 66 -12.64 1.49 0.70
N GLU A 67 -13.38 2.57 0.48
CA GLU A 67 -14.77 2.55 -0.02
C GLU A 67 -14.90 1.83 -1.37
N HIS A 68 -13.86 1.89 -2.19
CA HIS A 68 -13.78 1.21 -3.49
C HIS A 68 -13.06 -0.14 -3.45
N GLY A 69 -12.74 -0.67 -2.26
CA GLY A 69 -12.13 -1.99 -2.07
C GLY A 69 -10.61 -2.05 -2.31
N PHE A 70 -9.97 -0.97 -2.72
CA PHE A 70 -8.54 -0.97 -3.04
C PHE A 70 -7.66 -1.23 -1.82
N LEU A 71 -8.08 -0.92 -0.59
CA LEU A 71 -7.33 -1.27 0.62
C LEU A 71 -7.27 -2.78 0.90
N ALA A 72 -8.14 -3.57 0.27
CA ALA A 72 -8.17 -5.02 0.35
C ALA A 72 -7.90 -5.68 -1.02
N LEU A 73 -7.16 -5.01 -1.91
CA LEU A 73 -6.96 -5.40 -3.30
C LEU A 73 -6.54 -6.87 -3.47
N THR A 74 -5.54 -7.32 -2.72
CA THR A 74 -4.97 -8.67 -2.83
C THR A 74 -5.60 -9.67 -1.85
N VAL A 75 -6.53 -9.23 -1.03
CA VAL A 75 -7.26 -10.09 -0.09
C VAL A 75 -8.27 -10.94 -0.86
N PRO A 76 -8.37 -12.25 -0.61
CA PRO A 76 -9.40 -13.10 -1.21
C PRO A 76 -10.82 -12.57 -0.99
N GLU A 77 -11.70 -12.80 -1.96
CA GLU A 77 -13.10 -12.36 -1.92
C GLU A 77 -13.86 -12.91 -0.71
N GLU A 78 -13.54 -14.12 -0.27
CA GLU A 78 -14.14 -14.74 0.94
C GLU A 78 -13.89 -13.94 2.23
N TYR A 79 -12.85 -13.12 2.25
CA TYR A 79 -12.52 -12.21 3.36
C TYR A 79 -12.91 -10.75 3.08
N GLY A 80 -13.60 -10.49 1.96
CA GLY A 80 -14.10 -9.17 1.60
C GLY A 80 -13.13 -8.33 0.76
N GLY A 81 -12.11 -8.95 0.15
CA GLY A 81 -11.18 -8.31 -0.77
C GLY A 81 -11.58 -8.42 -2.23
N LEU A 82 -10.74 -7.88 -3.12
CA LEU A 82 -10.94 -7.95 -4.57
C LEU A 82 -10.29 -9.19 -5.21
N GLY A 83 -9.49 -9.96 -4.48
CA GLY A 83 -8.86 -11.18 -4.95
C GLY A 83 -7.79 -10.98 -6.04
N GLU A 84 -7.27 -9.75 -6.16
CA GLU A 84 -6.35 -9.39 -7.24
C GLU A 84 -4.90 -9.80 -6.95
N ASN A 85 -4.09 -9.84 -7.98
CA ASN A 85 -2.69 -10.25 -7.91
C ASN A 85 -1.72 -9.06 -7.77
N HIS A 86 -0.42 -9.37 -7.71
CA HIS A 86 0.63 -8.34 -7.58
C HIS A 86 0.81 -7.46 -8.82
N VAL A 87 0.36 -7.91 -10.01
CA VAL A 87 0.35 -7.06 -11.22
C VAL A 87 -0.68 -5.94 -11.03
N ALA A 88 -1.88 -6.28 -10.55
CA ALA A 88 -2.89 -5.29 -10.19
C ALA A 88 -2.40 -4.34 -9.09
N PHE A 89 -1.71 -4.86 -8.07
CA PHE A 89 -1.12 -4.03 -7.02
C PHE A 89 -0.12 -3.01 -7.59
N SER A 90 0.78 -3.43 -8.46
CA SER A 90 1.75 -2.54 -9.10
C SER A 90 1.07 -1.47 -9.97
N MET A 91 0.05 -1.87 -10.74
CA MET A 91 -0.77 -0.97 -11.54
C MET A 91 -1.49 0.07 -10.67
N VAL A 92 -2.05 -0.34 -9.53
CA VAL A 92 -2.72 0.57 -8.58
C VAL A 92 -1.73 1.58 -8.00
N CYS A 93 -0.54 1.14 -7.56
CA CYS A 93 0.50 2.02 -7.04
C CYS A 93 0.93 3.08 -8.09
N GLU A 94 1.19 2.64 -9.33
CA GLU A 94 1.54 3.55 -10.43
C GLU A 94 0.42 4.55 -10.70
N THR A 95 -0.82 4.08 -10.76
CA THR A 95 -1.98 4.91 -11.06
C THR A 95 -2.19 5.99 -10.00
N ILE A 96 -2.12 5.66 -8.71
CA ILE A 96 -2.26 6.63 -7.62
C ILE A 96 -1.13 7.67 -7.68
N ALA A 97 0.12 7.24 -7.88
CA ALA A 97 1.26 8.13 -7.93
C ALA A 97 1.19 9.09 -9.12
N ARG A 98 0.73 8.60 -10.28
CA ARG A 98 0.71 9.34 -11.54
C ARG A 98 -0.46 10.31 -11.66
N TYR A 99 -1.65 9.88 -11.29
CA TYR A 99 -2.89 10.63 -11.52
C TYR A 99 -3.45 11.29 -10.27
N GLY A 100 -3.04 10.83 -9.08
CA GLY A 100 -3.57 11.29 -7.81
C GLY A 100 -2.51 11.98 -6.95
N CYS A 101 -2.01 11.29 -5.95
CA CYS A 101 -1.15 11.82 -4.89
C CYS A 101 -0.01 10.85 -4.56
N ALA A 102 1.24 11.26 -4.75
CA ALA A 102 2.42 10.45 -4.47
C ALA A 102 2.52 10.04 -2.98
N SER A 103 2.16 10.93 -2.07
CA SER A 103 2.13 10.62 -0.62
C SER A 103 1.09 9.53 -0.31
N THR A 104 -0.07 9.57 -0.98
CA THR A 104 -1.09 8.51 -0.86
C THR A 104 -0.56 7.19 -1.40
N ALA A 105 0.13 7.19 -2.54
CA ALA A 105 0.72 5.97 -3.10
C ALA A 105 1.71 5.32 -2.14
N MET A 106 2.58 6.12 -1.49
CA MET A 106 3.53 5.61 -0.50
C MET A 106 2.83 5.01 0.72
N CYS A 107 1.80 5.69 1.25
CA CYS A 107 1.01 5.16 2.37
C CYS A 107 0.29 3.87 1.97
N TYR A 108 -0.24 3.80 0.75
CA TYR A 108 -0.91 2.63 0.20
C TYR A 108 0.04 1.42 0.08
N VAL A 109 1.26 1.62 -0.42
CA VAL A 109 2.27 0.55 -0.50
C VAL A 109 2.54 -0.07 0.87
N MET A 110 2.72 0.77 1.90
CA MET A 110 2.99 0.28 3.25
C MET A 110 1.77 -0.35 3.91
N HIS A 111 0.57 0.14 3.58
CA HIS A 111 -0.68 -0.49 3.98
C HIS A 111 -0.79 -1.92 3.39
N MET A 112 -0.60 -2.06 2.08
CA MET A 112 -0.66 -3.37 1.41
C MET A 112 0.43 -4.31 1.91
N GLY A 113 1.61 -3.78 2.27
CA GLY A 113 2.65 -4.56 2.94
C GLY A 113 2.18 -5.16 4.27
N ALA A 114 1.47 -4.39 5.09
CA ALA A 114 0.89 -4.87 6.34
C ALA A 114 -0.23 -5.91 6.11
N VAL A 115 -1.12 -5.66 5.16
CA VAL A 115 -2.19 -6.58 4.76
C VAL A 115 -1.61 -7.91 4.27
N ASN A 116 -0.66 -7.87 3.35
CA ASN A 116 -0.03 -9.07 2.81
C ASN A 116 0.74 -9.85 3.89
N ALA A 117 1.39 -9.18 4.84
CA ALA A 117 2.06 -9.84 5.95
C ALA A 117 1.07 -10.63 6.85
N ILE A 118 -0.12 -10.09 7.10
CA ILE A 118 -1.20 -10.80 7.82
C ILE A 118 -1.68 -12.00 6.98
N MET A 119 -1.84 -11.80 5.67
CA MET A 119 -2.34 -12.85 4.76
C MET A 119 -1.35 -13.99 4.51
N LEU A 120 -0.07 -13.85 4.91
CA LEU A 120 0.88 -14.98 4.88
C LEU A 120 0.50 -16.12 5.85
N ARG A 121 -0.10 -15.79 6.98
CA ARG A 121 -0.59 -16.78 7.98
C ARG A 121 -1.89 -16.26 8.61
N PRO A 122 -2.99 -16.23 7.87
CA PRO A 122 -4.24 -15.71 8.37
C PRO A 122 -4.82 -16.64 9.43
N THR A 123 -5.31 -16.05 10.51
CA THR A 123 -6.17 -16.74 11.48
C THR A 123 -7.54 -16.07 11.49
N PRO A 124 -8.61 -16.75 11.92
CA PRO A 124 -9.94 -16.12 12.01
C PRO A 124 -9.91 -14.81 12.79
N GLU A 125 -9.17 -14.75 13.89
CA GLU A 125 -9.03 -13.55 14.72
C GLU A 125 -8.35 -12.39 13.97
N LEU A 126 -7.27 -12.69 13.21
CA LEU A 126 -6.56 -11.67 12.41
C LEU A 126 -7.45 -11.17 11.27
N ILE A 127 -8.18 -12.07 10.62
CA ILE A 127 -9.12 -11.72 9.55
C ILE A 127 -10.22 -10.80 10.09
N ASP A 128 -10.89 -11.20 11.16
CA ASP A 128 -12.02 -10.43 11.70
C ASP A 128 -11.58 -9.07 12.26
N LYS A 129 -10.40 -9.02 12.89
CA LYS A 129 -9.92 -7.81 13.54
C LYS A 129 -9.28 -6.81 12.59
N TYR A 130 -8.54 -7.27 11.57
CA TYR A 130 -7.69 -6.40 10.76
C TYR A 130 -8.03 -6.40 9.26
N ILE A 131 -8.59 -7.48 8.72
CA ILE A 131 -8.84 -7.60 7.28
C ILE A 131 -10.25 -7.16 6.93
N ARG A 132 -11.28 -7.73 7.55
CA ARG A 132 -12.67 -7.33 7.25
C ARG A 132 -12.95 -5.83 7.40
N PRO A 133 -12.36 -5.12 8.40
CA PRO A 133 -12.59 -3.69 8.54
C PRO A 133 -11.89 -2.80 7.49
N LEU A 134 -11.11 -3.36 6.56
CA LEU A 134 -10.45 -2.58 5.50
C LEU A 134 -11.46 -1.87 4.60
N SER A 135 -12.62 -2.48 4.34
CA SER A 135 -13.72 -1.86 3.59
C SER A 135 -14.33 -0.63 4.26
N SER A 136 -14.13 -0.45 5.56
CA SER A 136 -14.52 0.74 6.32
C SER A 136 -13.40 1.78 6.45
N GLY A 137 -12.34 1.68 5.64
CA GLY A 137 -11.23 2.64 5.60
C GLY A 137 -10.19 2.44 6.69
N LYS A 138 -10.13 1.28 7.36
CA LYS A 138 -9.04 0.96 8.30
C LYS A 138 -7.69 0.88 7.59
N ILE A 139 -6.70 1.56 8.14
CA ILE A 139 -5.37 1.69 7.54
C ILE A 139 -4.35 0.93 8.38
N GLY A 140 -3.67 -0.01 7.74
CA GLY A 140 -2.51 -0.68 8.32
C GLY A 140 -1.20 -0.01 7.93
N THR A 141 -0.13 -0.32 8.65
CA THR A 141 1.23 0.00 8.23
C THR A 141 2.23 -1.05 8.68
N LEU A 142 3.35 -1.08 7.97
CA LEU A 142 4.45 -1.98 8.26
C LEU A 142 5.58 -1.24 8.94
N SER A 143 6.04 -1.76 10.10
CA SER A 143 7.19 -1.24 10.84
C SER A 143 8.29 -2.29 10.86
N TYR A 144 9.19 -2.26 9.88
CA TYR A 144 10.25 -3.25 9.72
C TYR A 144 11.67 -2.68 9.79
N SER A 145 11.89 -1.42 9.45
CA SER A 145 13.22 -0.82 9.53
C SER A 145 13.73 -0.70 10.97
N ASP A 146 15.05 -0.72 11.13
CA ASP A 146 15.74 -0.63 12.41
C ASP A 146 16.92 0.35 12.28
N PRO A 147 17.24 1.16 13.29
CA PRO A 147 18.37 2.09 13.22
C PRO A 147 19.71 1.42 12.92
N GLU A 148 19.88 0.17 13.34
CA GLU A 148 21.14 -0.57 13.18
C GLU A 148 21.28 -1.16 11.77
N THR A 149 20.16 -1.50 11.13
CA THR A 149 20.14 -2.18 9.84
C THR A 149 19.62 -1.30 8.70
N GLY A 150 19.11 -0.12 9.01
CA GLY A 150 18.42 0.74 8.05
C GLY A 150 17.21 0.02 7.44
N SER A 151 17.19 -0.11 6.13
CA SER A 151 16.14 -0.85 5.41
C SER A 151 16.49 -2.33 5.16
N HIS A 152 17.62 -2.81 5.68
CA HIS A 152 18.04 -4.21 5.52
C HIS A 152 17.30 -5.12 6.52
N PHE A 153 16.00 -5.23 6.38
CA PHE A 153 15.09 -5.93 7.30
C PHE A 153 15.36 -7.45 7.41
N TRP A 154 16.18 -8.01 6.54
CA TRP A 154 16.62 -9.42 6.59
C TRP A 154 17.83 -9.65 7.50
N TYR A 155 18.50 -8.60 7.96
CA TYR A 155 19.58 -8.73 8.93
C TYR A 155 19.01 -8.96 10.34
N PRO A 156 19.76 -9.65 11.22
CA PRO A 156 19.42 -9.73 12.62
C PRO A 156 19.26 -8.34 13.22
N ILE A 157 18.17 -8.09 13.89
CA ILE A 157 17.82 -6.81 14.52
C ILE A 157 17.92 -6.93 16.03
N SER A 158 18.26 -5.84 16.70
CA SER A 158 18.30 -5.78 18.17
C SER A 158 16.90 -5.66 18.79
N SER A 159 15.92 -5.22 18.01
CA SER A 159 14.53 -5.14 18.47
C SER A 159 13.95 -6.54 18.63
N GLY A 160 13.69 -6.97 19.86
CA GLY A 160 13.24 -8.30 20.18
C GLY A 160 11.85 -8.36 20.81
N ALA A 161 11.22 -9.52 20.67
CA ALA A 161 10.09 -9.91 21.46
C ALA A 161 10.57 -10.72 22.69
N GLU A 162 10.07 -10.39 23.85
CA GLU A 162 10.34 -11.08 25.11
C GLU A 162 9.10 -11.87 25.50
N ARG A 163 9.27 -13.17 25.80
CA ARG A 163 8.15 -13.99 26.28
C ARG A 163 7.79 -13.57 27.70
N VAL A 164 6.53 -13.25 27.89
CA VAL A 164 5.98 -12.92 29.22
C VAL A 164 4.75 -13.80 29.50
N ASN A 165 4.26 -13.77 30.75
CA ASN A 165 3.06 -14.53 31.07
C ASN A 165 1.85 -14.00 30.28
N GLY A 166 1.22 -14.88 29.51
CA GLY A 166 0.05 -14.54 28.68
C GLY A 166 0.35 -13.93 27.31
N GLY A 167 1.65 -13.84 26.89
CA GLY A 167 1.94 -13.29 25.56
C GLY A 167 3.39 -12.89 25.34
N PHE A 168 3.56 -11.78 24.62
CA PHE A 168 4.87 -11.24 24.29
C PHE A 168 4.93 -9.75 24.59
N LYS A 169 6.08 -9.32 25.10
CA LYS A 169 6.43 -7.90 25.23
C LYS A 169 7.33 -7.53 24.05
N VAL A 170 6.89 -6.60 23.23
CA VAL A 170 7.64 -6.14 22.06
C VAL A 170 8.16 -4.73 22.33
N ARG A 171 9.45 -4.52 22.01
CA ARG A 171 10.07 -3.20 21.98
C ARG A 171 10.68 -2.99 20.61
N LYS A 172 10.22 -1.97 19.90
CA LYS A 172 10.69 -1.61 18.58
C LYS A 172 11.01 -0.12 18.53
N LYS A 173 12.17 0.21 18.00
CA LYS A 173 12.53 1.56 17.58
C LYS A 173 12.79 1.49 16.10
N ALA A 174 11.81 1.88 15.29
CA ALA A 174 11.94 1.89 13.85
C ALA A 174 12.61 3.20 13.39
N SER A 175 13.46 3.12 12.36
CA SER A 175 14.03 4.31 11.72
C SER A 175 12.94 5.10 11.00
N TRP A 176 12.03 4.37 10.33
CA TRP A 176 10.88 4.91 9.60
C TRP A 176 9.68 3.99 9.76
N THR A 177 8.53 4.58 9.94
CA THR A 177 7.25 3.88 9.88
C THR A 177 6.28 4.82 9.16
N THR A 178 6.03 4.55 7.88
CA THR A 178 5.05 5.30 7.09
C THR A 178 3.70 5.25 7.78
N SER A 179 2.94 6.33 7.77
CA SER A 179 1.65 6.46 8.46
C SER A 179 1.71 6.34 9.99
N ALA A 180 2.91 6.47 10.61
CA ALA A 180 3.05 6.44 12.07
C ALA A 180 2.19 7.54 12.73
N GLY A 181 1.43 7.16 13.76
CA GLY A 181 0.49 8.05 14.46
C GLY A 181 -0.87 8.21 13.77
N PHE A 182 -1.02 7.72 12.54
CA PHE A 182 -2.26 7.82 11.75
C PHE A 182 -2.87 6.46 11.37
N ALA A 183 -2.03 5.40 11.31
CA ALA A 183 -2.50 4.05 11.03
C ALA A 183 -3.33 3.48 12.18
N ASP A 184 -4.36 2.70 11.83
CA ASP A 184 -5.26 2.04 12.78
C ASP A 184 -4.63 0.77 13.37
N PHE A 185 -3.69 0.14 12.66
CA PHE A 185 -2.91 -1.00 13.15
C PHE A 185 -1.50 -1.05 12.55
N TYR A 186 -0.62 -1.74 13.26
CA TYR A 186 0.79 -1.87 12.89
C TYR A 186 1.19 -3.34 12.83
N VAL A 187 1.80 -3.75 11.73
CA VAL A 187 2.55 -5.01 11.65
C VAL A 187 4.01 -4.71 11.92
N VAL A 188 4.53 -5.29 12.99
CA VAL A 188 5.87 -4.97 13.51
C VAL A 188 6.79 -6.16 13.34
N GLN A 189 7.89 -5.96 12.63
CA GLN A 189 8.97 -6.95 12.57
C GLN A 189 9.83 -6.89 13.83
N THR A 190 10.11 -8.04 14.40
CA THR A 190 10.97 -8.21 15.57
C THR A 190 11.64 -9.57 15.51
N THR A 191 12.74 -9.77 16.25
CA THR A 191 13.30 -11.09 16.47
C THR A 191 12.36 -11.92 17.36
N SER A 192 12.33 -13.22 17.12
CA SER A 192 11.61 -14.15 17.99
C SER A 192 12.34 -14.27 19.34
N PRO A 193 11.65 -14.46 20.46
CA PRO A 193 12.24 -14.70 21.78
C PRO A 193 12.92 -16.06 21.85
#